data_dfe145d809e752b08d9e05cd80ab0d66
#
_entry.id   dfe145d809e752b08d9e05cd80ab0d66
#
_cell.length_a   1.000
_cell.length_b   1.000
_cell.length_c   1.000
_cell.angle_alpha   90.00
_cell.angle_beta   90.00
_cell.angle_gamma   90.00
#
_symmetry.space_group_name_H-M   'P 1'
#
loop_
_entity.id
_entity.type
_entity.pdbx_description
1 polymer ?
#
loop_
_entity_poly.entity_id
_entity_poly.type
_entity_poly.pdbx_seq_one_letter_code
_entity_poly.pdbx_strand_id
1 'polypeptide(L)'
;MTPSSPPPRSAQDENWAPPSDSPETTPGPGTMVPHHSRLLTWPVLAWGLWDWGSAAFNAVITTSVFTVYLTTNPGFGNPTENTSALSLGLTVAGACIALLAPVTGQRADRQGRTVFWLGVYTAIVVAVSASLYLIIPEHRYLWAGITLLGVGNIFFELAGVNYNGLLNQLTTKDRVGAVSGLGWGMGYLGGIVLMLLLYYGLIKEGNWFGVSDANGLNIRVSMLVAAAWLGLSALPLLLSQSGRSARRRRARLAHSATRGSARDQAAMESEPADWESASGGVASPARRESVLSSYRRLWRTLVGLYRSHPEVLWFLLAAAIYRDGLAGVFTYGGIIAKSTFGFTQDDVLVFAIVANVVAGVVTIVSGYLDDLLGPRRVIMGSLAVLVVMSLLIFALHDGGPVTFWALGLLLSSCVGPAQSASRTFLARLIPKGREGEIFGLYATTGRAASFLAPAMYGVAIWGGAFVVGKDEAGYWGILGIVLVLVLGMVLMLRVSDPKGHITDLD
;
A
#
# COMPACT_ATOMS: atom_id res chain seq x y z
N MET A 1 2.21 79.35 20.28
CA MET A 1 1.12 78.46 19.83
C MET A 1 1.21 77.19 20.64
N THR A 2 0.34 77.09 21.66
CA THR A 2 0.26 75.95 22.61
C THR A 2 -0.59 74.81 22.06
N PRO A 3 -0.26 73.54 22.26
CA PRO A 3 -1.11 72.49 21.83
C PRO A 3 -2.27 72.26 22.81
N SER A 4 -3.45 72.07 22.27
CA SER A 4 -4.72 71.79 22.93
C SER A 4 -4.77 70.43 23.60
N SER A 5 -5.25 70.38 24.84
CA SER A 5 -5.55 69.21 25.67
C SER A 5 -6.73 68.38 25.13
N PRO A 6 -6.74 67.09 25.29
CA PRO A 6 -7.88 66.23 24.91
C PRO A 6 -9.05 66.34 25.92
N PRO A 7 -10.27 66.00 25.50
CA PRO A 7 -11.48 66.08 26.33
C PRO A 7 -11.54 64.97 27.40
N PRO A 8 -12.32 65.18 28.51
CA PRO A 8 -12.40 64.25 29.63
C PRO A 8 -13.21 62.98 29.26
N ARG A 9 -12.74 61.82 29.72
CA ARG A 9 -13.43 60.50 29.63
C ARG A 9 -14.68 60.50 30.50
N SER A 10 -15.77 60.05 29.95
CA SER A 10 -17.04 59.82 30.64
C SER A 10 -16.96 58.65 31.63
N ALA A 11 -17.55 58.89 32.81
CA ALA A 11 -17.62 57.97 33.95
C ALA A 11 -18.63 56.82 33.71
N GLN A 12 -18.31 55.86 32.84
CA GLN A 12 -19.12 54.62 32.65
C GLN A 12 -18.30 53.32 32.52
N ASP A 13 -17.00 53.34 32.76
CA ASP A 13 -16.14 52.14 32.65
C ASP A 13 -15.64 51.61 34.00
N GLU A 14 -16.35 51.89 35.10
CA GLU A 14 -16.05 51.27 36.40
C GLU A 14 -17.10 50.20 36.70
N ASN A 15 -16.95 48.98 36.16
CA ASN A 15 -17.48 47.71 36.75
C ASN A 15 -17.16 46.50 35.87
N TRP A 16 -15.90 46.32 35.46
CA TRP A 16 -15.45 44.99 35.02
C TRP A 16 -14.39 44.51 36.01
N ALA A 17 -14.85 43.77 37.04
CA ALA A 17 -14.00 42.91 37.83
C ALA A 17 -13.85 41.57 37.12
N PRO A 18 -12.64 41.03 36.90
CA PRO A 18 -12.47 39.67 36.42
C PRO A 18 -13.10 38.73 37.46
N PRO A 19 -13.74 37.62 37.02
CA PRO A 19 -14.24 36.61 37.94
C PRO A 19 -13.10 36.08 38.77
N SER A 20 -13.26 36.19 40.11
CA SER A 20 -12.36 35.64 41.12
C SER A 20 -12.12 34.17 40.87
N ASP A 21 -10.89 33.80 40.89
CA ASP A 21 -10.26 32.48 41.05
C ASP A 21 -11.23 31.32 41.26
N SER A 22 -11.47 30.58 40.19
CA SER A 22 -11.85 29.19 40.33
C SER A 22 -10.70 28.45 41.04
N PRO A 23 -10.92 27.66 42.05
CA PRO A 23 -9.84 26.98 42.74
C PRO A 23 -9.07 26.14 41.72
N GLU A 24 -7.77 26.39 41.62
CA GLU A 24 -6.79 25.51 40.96
C GLU A 24 -7.07 24.11 41.58
N THR A 25 -7.73 23.26 40.79
CA THR A 25 -7.74 21.83 41.07
C THR A 25 -6.31 21.36 40.86
N THR A 26 -5.52 21.33 41.92
CA THR A 26 -4.30 20.54 42.02
C THR A 26 -4.61 19.17 41.43
N PRO A 27 -3.87 18.70 40.40
CA PRO A 27 -4.04 17.34 39.88
C PRO A 27 -3.75 16.40 41.04
N GLY A 28 -4.76 15.65 41.49
CA GLY A 28 -4.57 14.62 42.49
C GLY A 28 -3.50 13.61 42.03
N PRO A 29 -2.80 12.92 42.95
CA PRO A 29 -1.81 11.91 42.63
C PRO A 29 -2.48 10.70 41.99
N GLY A 30 -2.81 10.80 40.71
CA GLY A 30 -3.56 9.84 39.92
C GLY A 30 -3.73 10.21 38.46
N THR A 31 -3.08 11.31 37.98
CA THR A 31 -2.92 11.54 36.54
C THR A 31 -2.11 10.38 35.98
N MET A 32 -2.86 9.41 35.45
CA MET A 32 -2.31 8.31 34.68
C MET A 32 -1.31 8.88 33.68
N VAL A 33 -0.04 8.59 33.89
CA VAL A 33 1.00 8.60 32.85
C VAL A 33 0.35 7.95 31.63
N PRO A 34 0.35 8.57 30.45
CA PRO A 34 -0.26 7.95 29.28
C PRO A 34 0.37 6.57 29.16
N HIS A 35 -0.44 5.53 29.36
CA HIS A 35 -0.03 4.16 29.13
C HIS A 35 0.63 4.15 27.76
N HIS A 36 1.92 3.85 27.71
CA HIS A 36 2.62 3.51 26.48
C HIS A 36 1.82 2.41 25.84
N SER A 37 0.89 2.77 24.96
CA SER A 37 0.01 1.82 24.29
C SER A 37 0.92 0.83 23.59
N ARG A 38 0.83 -0.45 23.98
CA ARG A 38 1.67 -1.50 23.43
C ARG A 38 1.55 -1.46 21.92
N LEU A 39 2.68 -1.40 21.20
CA LEU A 39 2.70 -1.41 19.74
C LEU A 39 2.03 -2.68 19.21
N LEU A 40 2.33 -3.81 19.82
CA LEU A 40 1.79 -5.13 19.50
C LEU A 40 0.43 -5.33 20.17
N THR A 41 -0.59 -4.68 19.64
CA THR A 41 -1.98 -4.97 20.00
C THR A 41 -2.55 -6.00 19.02
N TRP A 42 -3.54 -6.79 19.49
CA TRP A 42 -4.17 -7.79 18.62
C TRP A 42 -4.67 -7.23 17.27
N PRO A 43 -5.29 -6.03 17.18
CA PRO A 43 -5.68 -5.47 15.91
C PRO A 43 -4.52 -5.13 14.97
N VAL A 44 -3.38 -4.70 15.50
CA VAL A 44 -2.16 -4.43 14.71
C VAL A 44 -1.56 -5.73 14.20
N LEU A 45 -1.47 -6.76 15.06
CA LEU A 45 -1.01 -8.09 14.64
C LEU A 45 -1.94 -8.70 13.58
N ALA A 46 -3.25 -8.64 13.79
CA ALA A 46 -4.24 -9.13 12.84
C ALA A 46 -4.14 -8.40 11.48
N TRP A 47 -3.85 -7.11 11.50
CA TRP A 47 -3.59 -6.33 10.29
C TRP A 47 -2.29 -6.76 9.61
N GLY A 48 -1.20 -6.93 10.35
CA GLY A 48 0.07 -7.44 9.81
C GLY A 48 -0.03 -8.86 9.25
N LEU A 49 -0.89 -9.73 9.84
CA LEU A 49 -1.15 -11.07 9.32
C LEU A 49 -1.78 -11.06 7.92
N TRP A 50 -2.58 -10.04 7.58
CA TRP A 50 -3.07 -9.90 6.22
C TRP A 50 -1.92 -9.67 5.23
N ASP A 51 -0.94 -8.81 5.57
CA ASP A 51 0.27 -8.57 4.76
C ASP A 51 1.13 -9.85 4.65
N TRP A 52 1.31 -10.59 5.77
CA TRP A 52 1.95 -11.91 5.78
C TRP A 52 1.30 -12.86 4.78
N GLY A 53 -0.04 -12.92 4.74
CA GLY A 53 -0.79 -13.76 3.82
C GLY A 53 -0.78 -13.26 2.38
N SER A 54 -0.73 -11.94 2.18
CA SER A 54 -0.81 -11.29 0.87
C SER A 54 0.37 -11.64 -0.04
N ALA A 55 1.51 -11.99 0.54
CA ALA A 55 2.68 -12.46 -0.18
C ALA A 55 2.41 -13.74 -0.99
N ALA A 56 1.41 -14.55 -0.62
CA ALA A 56 0.99 -15.72 -1.39
C ALA A 56 0.55 -15.34 -2.80
N PHE A 57 -0.22 -14.25 -2.93
CA PHE A 57 -0.64 -13.79 -4.24
C PHE A 57 0.52 -13.08 -4.96
N ASN A 58 1.18 -12.16 -4.31
CA ASN A 58 2.18 -11.29 -4.94
C ASN A 58 3.49 -12.04 -5.29
N ALA A 59 4.10 -12.71 -4.31
CA ALA A 59 5.39 -13.37 -4.53
C ALA A 59 5.25 -14.74 -5.22
N VAL A 60 4.26 -15.55 -4.82
CA VAL A 60 4.12 -16.91 -5.33
C VAL A 60 3.36 -16.94 -6.65
N ILE A 61 2.15 -16.39 -6.68
CA ILE A 61 1.27 -16.52 -7.86
C ILE A 61 1.75 -15.61 -8.99
N THR A 62 1.89 -14.28 -8.72
CA THR A 62 2.15 -13.32 -9.80
C THR A 62 3.60 -13.20 -10.19
N THR A 63 4.55 -13.67 -9.37
CA THR A 63 5.97 -13.46 -9.66
C THR A 63 6.71 -14.76 -9.93
N SER A 64 6.66 -15.75 -9.02
CA SER A 64 7.66 -16.81 -9.02
C SER A 64 7.18 -18.19 -9.47
N VAL A 65 5.93 -18.57 -9.21
CA VAL A 65 5.48 -19.94 -9.42
C VAL A 65 4.49 -20.03 -10.58
N PHE A 66 3.30 -19.41 -10.48
CA PHE A 66 2.27 -19.60 -11.48
C PHE A 66 2.57 -18.85 -12.79
N THR A 67 3.12 -17.66 -12.72
CA THR A 67 3.53 -16.89 -13.90
C THR A 67 4.61 -17.64 -14.69
N VAL A 68 5.61 -18.20 -13.99
CA VAL A 68 6.64 -19.04 -14.62
C VAL A 68 6.02 -20.29 -15.25
N TYR A 69 5.13 -20.96 -14.53
CA TYR A 69 4.41 -22.13 -15.04
C TYR A 69 3.67 -21.84 -16.35
N LEU A 70 2.92 -20.72 -16.43
CA LEU A 70 2.20 -20.33 -17.64
C LEU A 70 3.12 -20.01 -18.82
N THR A 71 4.29 -19.42 -18.55
CA THR A 71 5.16 -18.90 -19.61
C THR A 71 6.17 -19.92 -20.10
N THR A 72 6.67 -20.82 -19.23
CA THR A 72 7.78 -21.72 -19.57
C THR A 72 7.36 -23.17 -19.82
N ASN A 73 6.17 -23.61 -19.36
CA ASN A 73 5.74 -24.99 -19.56
C ASN A 73 5.35 -25.21 -21.03
N PRO A 74 5.97 -26.20 -21.71
CA PRO A 74 5.76 -26.44 -23.13
C PRO A 74 4.32 -26.86 -23.48
N GLY A 75 3.54 -27.34 -22.53
CA GLY A 75 2.12 -27.67 -22.72
C GLY A 75 1.25 -26.46 -23.08
N PHE A 76 1.65 -25.25 -22.75
CA PHE A 76 0.94 -24.03 -23.13
C PHE A 76 1.33 -23.50 -24.52
N GLY A 77 2.44 -23.97 -25.11
CA GLY A 77 2.93 -23.54 -26.42
C GLY A 77 4.26 -22.80 -26.32
N ASN A 78 4.47 -21.82 -27.23
CA ASN A 78 5.73 -21.09 -27.35
C ASN A 78 5.92 -20.10 -26.16
N PRO A 79 7.03 -20.19 -25.40
CA PRO A 79 7.30 -19.32 -24.25
C PRO A 79 7.26 -17.82 -24.55
N THR A 80 7.71 -17.39 -25.74
CA THR A 80 7.70 -15.98 -26.16
C THR A 80 6.28 -15.47 -26.38
N GLU A 81 5.44 -16.27 -27.05
CA GLU A 81 4.03 -15.95 -27.29
C GLU A 81 3.26 -15.93 -25.97
N ASN A 82 3.50 -16.91 -25.09
CA ASN A 82 2.88 -16.99 -23.76
C ASN A 82 3.23 -15.77 -22.90
N THR A 83 4.51 -15.34 -22.93
CA THR A 83 4.98 -14.14 -22.22
C THR A 83 4.33 -12.87 -22.77
N SER A 84 4.21 -12.76 -24.09
CA SER A 84 3.53 -11.63 -24.74
C SER A 84 2.04 -11.58 -24.39
N ALA A 85 1.36 -12.71 -24.43
CA ALA A 85 -0.05 -12.83 -24.04
C ALA A 85 -0.27 -12.47 -22.56
N LEU A 86 0.61 -12.95 -21.67
CA LEU A 86 0.60 -12.60 -20.24
C LEU A 86 0.79 -11.10 -20.03
N SER A 87 1.77 -10.48 -20.71
CA SER A 87 2.03 -9.05 -20.63
C SER A 87 0.81 -8.24 -21.07
N LEU A 88 0.14 -8.65 -22.14
CA LEU A 88 -1.11 -8.02 -22.58
C LEU A 88 -2.20 -8.13 -21.51
N GLY A 89 -2.41 -9.33 -20.94
CA GLY A 89 -3.39 -9.56 -19.89
C GLY A 89 -3.15 -8.73 -18.65
N LEU A 90 -1.90 -8.65 -18.19
CA LEU A 90 -1.52 -7.81 -17.03
C LEU A 90 -1.61 -6.32 -17.33
N THR A 91 -1.35 -5.88 -18.57
CA THR A 91 -1.55 -4.49 -19.00
C THR A 91 -3.04 -4.11 -18.93
N VAL A 92 -3.92 -4.96 -19.44
CA VAL A 92 -5.38 -4.75 -19.33
C VAL A 92 -5.81 -4.72 -17.86
N ALA A 93 -5.33 -5.65 -17.04
CA ALA A 93 -5.60 -5.64 -15.60
C ALA A 93 -5.12 -4.34 -14.93
N GLY A 94 -3.92 -3.87 -15.27
CA GLY A 94 -3.37 -2.60 -14.78
C GLY A 94 -4.24 -1.39 -15.15
N ALA A 95 -4.75 -1.34 -16.38
CA ALA A 95 -5.68 -0.31 -16.82
C ALA A 95 -7.01 -0.36 -16.02
N CYS A 96 -7.55 -1.56 -15.79
CA CYS A 96 -8.72 -1.75 -14.95
C CYS A 96 -8.47 -1.29 -13.51
N ILE A 97 -7.32 -1.60 -12.92
CA ILE A 97 -6.93 -1.14 -11.58
C ILE A 97 -6.89 0.38 -11.54
N ALA A 98 -6.21 1.01 -12.50
CA ALA A 98 -6.09 2.46 -12.57
C ALA A 98 -7.46 3.17 -12.63
N LEU A 99 -8.43 2.56 -13.28
CA LEU A 99 -9.79 3.10 -13.33
C LEU A 99 -10.58 2.80 -12.06
N LEU A 100 -10.53 1.57 -11.53
CA LEU A 100 -11.43 1.14 -10.47
C LEU A 100 -10.96 1.51 -9.06
N ALA A 101 -9.65 1.54 -8.80
CA ALA A 101 -9.11 1.70 -7.46
C ALA A 101 -9.59 2.97 -6.74
N PRO A 102 -9.53 4.19 -7.32
CA PRO A 102 -9.94 5.40 -6.61
C PRO A 102 -11.45 5.46 -6.39
N VAL A 103 -12.24 4.95 -7.35
CA VAL A 103 -13.72 4.95 -7.25
C VAL A 103 -14.21 3.96 -6.20
N THR A 104 -13.62 2.76 -6.15
CA THR A 104 -14.00 1.74 -5.16
C THR A 104 -13.56 2.12 -3.76
N GLY A 105 -12.36 2.71 -3.61
CA GLY A 105 -11.86 3.26 -2.36
C GLY A 105 -12.78 4.36 -1.82
N GLN A 106 -13.10 5.36 -2.63
CA GLN A 106 -14.03 6.43 -2.29
C GLN A 106 -15.41 5.90 -1.84
N ARG A 107 -15.94 4.88 -2.52
CA ARG A 107 -17.22 4.27 -2.14
C ARG A 107 -17.14 3.53 -0.80
N ALA A 108 -16.03 2.80 -0.55
CA ALA A 108 -15.81 2.10 0.70
C ALA A 108 -15.77 3.07 1.89
N ASP A 109 -15.08 4.21 1.74
CA ASP A 109 -14.97 5.28 2.74
C ASP A 109 -16.35 5.86 3.09
N ARG A 110 -17.11 6.24 2.06
CA ARG A 110 -18.45 6.87 2.23
C ARG A 110 -19.46 5.95 2.89
N GLN A 111 -19.38 4.65 2.57
CA GLN A 111 -20.25 3.65 3.19
C GLN A 111 -19.81 3.29 4.61
N GLY A 112 -18.58 3.69 5.04
CA GLY A 112 -17.96 3.27 6.28
C GLY A 112 -17.80 1.74 6.35
N ARG A 113 -17.61 1.07 5.20
CA ARG A 113 -17.58 -0.39 5.05
C ARG A 113 -16.23 -0.90 4.53
N THR A 114 -15.16 -0.21 4.83
CA THR A 114 -13.80 -0.54 4.37
C THR A 114 -13.42 -2.00 4.67
N VAL A 115 -13.71 -2.47 5.89
CA VAL A 115 -13.42 -3.87 6.29
C VAL A 115 -14.28 -4.88 5.51
N PHE A 116 -15.53 -4.57 5.25
CA PHE A 116 -16.42 -5.43 4.46
C PHE A 116 -15.90 -5.58 3.04
N TRP A 117 -15.55 -4.48 2.37
CA TRP A 117 -15.02 -4.52 1.02
C TRP A 117 -13.64 -5.19 0.95
N LEU A 118 -12.77 -4.95 1.96
CA LEU A 118 -11.54 -5.71 2.10
C LEU A 118 -11.79 -7.21 2.14
N GLY A 119 -12.77 -7.65 2.93
CA GLY A 119 -13.16 -9.06 3.04
C GLY A 119 -13.68 -9.64 1.73
N VAL A 120 -14.55 -8.92 1.04
CA VAL A 120 -15.10 -9.34 -0.27
C VAL A 120 -14.00 -9.48 -1.30
N TYR A 121 -13.12 -8.48 -1.43
CA TYR A 121 -12.03 -8.52 -2.41
C TYR A 121 -11.01 -9.62 -2.08
N THR A 122 -10.64 -9.77 -0.81
CA THR A 122 -9.76 -10.87 -0.38
C THR A 122 -10.39 -12.24 -0.65
N ALA A 123 -11.69 -12.43 -0.41
CA ALA A 123 -12.38 -13.66 -0.71
C ALA A 123 -12.38 -13.99 -2.22
N ILE A 124 -12.56 -12.97 -3.08
CA ILE A 124 -12.44 -13.13 -4.53
C ILE A 124 -11.02 -13.55 -4.92
N VAL A 125 -9.98 -12.91 -4.35
CA VAL A 125 -8.59 -13.27 -4.61
C VAL A 125 -8.32 -14.72 -4.20
N VAL A 126 -8.80 -15.14 -3.03
CA VAL A 126 -8.67 -16.52 -2.55
C VAL A 126 -9.37 -17.51 -3.49
N ALA A 127 -10.60 -17.20 -3.91
CA ALA A 127 -11.34 -18.04 -4.84
C ALA A 127 -10.66 -18.15 -6.21
N VAL A 128 -10.17 -17.03 -6.75
CA VAL A 128 -9.41 -16.99 -8.00
C VAL A 128 -8.10 -17.78 -7.86
N SER A 129 -7.35 -17.58 -6.78
CA SER A 129 -6.11 -18.33 -6.52
C SER A 129 -6.35 -19.84 -6.44
N ALA A 130 -7.43 -20.27 -5.78
CA ALA A 130 -7.83 -21.67 -5.73
C ALA A 130 -8.24 -22.19 -7.12
N SER A 131 -8.90 -21.36 -7.94
CA SER A 131 -9.32 -21.73 -9.30
C SER A 131 -8.14 -21.95 -10.25
N LEU A 132 -6.95 -21.37 -9.95
CA LEU A 132 -5.72 -21.64 -10.72
C LEU A 132 -5.31 -23.11 -10.67
N TYR A 133 -5.75 -23.88 -9.67
CA TYR A 133 -5.60 -25.33 -9.63
C TYR A 133 -6.18 -26.03 -10.88
N LEU A 134 -7.21 -25.48 -11.52
CA LEU A 134 -7.87 -26.06 -12.68
C LEU A 134 -7.08 -25.86 -13.98
N ILE A 135 -6.04 -25.05 -13.98
CA ILE A 135 -5.25 -24.73 -15.17
C ILE A 135 -4.24 -25.85 -15.43
N ILE A 136 -4.59 -26.73 -16.35
CA ILE A 136 -3.75 -27.81 -16.83
C ILE A 136 -2.80 -27.27 -17.92
N PRO A 137 -1.56 -27.82 -18.10
CA PRO A 137 -0.60 -27.35 -19.10
C PRO A 137 -1.02 -27.78 -20.51
N GLU A 138 -2.07 -27.19 -21.01
CA GLU A 138 -2.57 -27.32 -22.37
C GLU A 138 -2.87 -25.93 -22.93
N HIS A 139 -2.59 -25.69 -24.19
CA HIS A 139 -2.73 -24.39 -24.84
C HIS A 139 -4.13 -23.76 -24.66
N ARG A 140 -5.19 -24.57 -24.64
CA ARG A 140 -6.59 -24.09 -24.43
C ARG A 140 -6.80 -23.41 -23.07
N TYR A 141 -5.99 -23.71 -22.05
CA TYR A 141 -6.10 -23.11 -20.72
C TYR A 141 -5.25 -21.86 -20.53
N LEU A 142 -4.37 -21.51 -21.49
CA LEU A 142 -3.48 -20.36 -21.38
C LEU A 142 -4.26 -19.07 -21.09
N TRP A 143 -5.23 -18.75 -21.92
CA TRP A 143 -6.04 -17.53 -21.76
C TRP A 143 -6.91 -17.56 -20.50
N ALA A 144 -7.39 -18.72 -20.08
CA ALA A 144 -8.09 -18.87 -18.81
C ALA A 144 -7.17 -18.57 -17.62
N GLY A 145 -5.93 -19.08 -17.64
CA GLY A 145 -4.91 -18.79 -16.64
C GLY A 145 -4.55 -17.29 -16.57
N ILE A 146 -4.32 -16.67 -17.73
CA ILE A 146 -4.04 -15.22 -17.85
C ILE A 146 -5.23 -14.39 -17.33
N THR A 147 -6.45 -14.76 -17.68
CA THR A 147 -7.65 -14.04 -17.22
C THR A 147 -7.84 -14.16 -15.72
N LEU A 148 -7.70 -15.36 -15.14
CA LEU A 148 -7.75 -15.54 -13.68
C LEU A 148 -6.67 -14.73 -12.98
N LEU A 149 -5.42 -14.74 -13.49
CA LEU A 149 -4.33 -13.96 -12.93
C LEU A 149 -4.64 -12.45 -12.98
N GLY A 150 -5.17 -11.96 -14.11
CA GLY A 150 -5.57 -10.56 -14.29
C GLY A 150 -6.68 -10.15 -13.33
N VAL A 151 -7.74 -10.97 -13.22
CA VAL A 151 -8.85 -10.74 -12.27
C VAL A 151 -8.34 -10.76 -10.83
N GLY A 152 -7.50 -11.73 -10.47
CA GLY A 152 -6.89 -11.80 -9.16
C GLY A 152 -6.08 -10.55 -8.84
N ASN A 153 -5.29 -10.05 -9.78
CA ASN A 153 -4.48 -8.83 -9.62
C ASN A 153 -5.35 -7.58 -9.40
N ILE A 154 -6.46 -7.45 -10.15
CA ILE A 154 -7.41 -6.34 -9.95
C ILE A 154 -7.96 -6.37 -8.53
N PHE A 155 -8.52 -7.48 -8.08
CA PHE A 155 -9.13 -7.55 -6.75
C PHE A 155 -8.10 -7.51 -5.63
N PHE A 156 -6.89 -8.00 -5.84
CA PHE A 156 -5.78 -7.89 -4.89
C PHE A 156 -5.40 -6.41 -4.64
N GLU A 157 -5.28 -5.62 -5.69
CA GLU A 157 -5.00 -4.18 -5.55
C GLU A 157 -6.16 -3.42 -4.90
N LEU A 158 -7.41 -3.76 -5.23
CA LEU A 158 -8.58 -3.17 -4.57
C LEU A 158 -8.64 -3.55 -3.08
N ALA A 159 -8.24 -4.76 -2.71
CA ALA A 159 -8.06 -5.16 -1.32
C ALA A 159 -6.97 -4.33 -0.64
N GLY A 160 -5.82 -4.16 -1.30
CA GLY A 160 -4.69 -3.35 -0.83
C GLY A 160 -5.05 -1.89 -0.53
N VAL A 161 -5.89 -1.26 -1.37
CA VAL A 161 -6.42 0.10 -1.13
C VAL A 161 -7.18 0.16 0.20
N ASN A 162 -8.10 -0.79 0.41
CA ASN A 162 -8.89 -0.85 1.66
C ASN A 162 -8.04 -1.23 2.87
N TYR A 163 -7.08 -2.14 2.69
CA TYR A 163 -6.13 -2.54 3.72
C TYR A 163 -5.28 -1.35 4.22
N ASN A 164 -4.72 -0.58 3.29
CA ASN A 164 -3.94 0.61 3.61
C ASN A 164 -4.80 1.69 4.28
N GLY A 165 -6.06 1.85 3.86
CA GLY A 165 -7.01 2.77 4.47
C GLY A 165 -7.34 2.47 5.94
N LEU A 166 -7.14 1.23 6.40
CA LEU A 166 -7.34 0.87 7.81
C LEU A 166 -6.21 1.36 8.72
N LEU A 167 -5.03 1.68 8.20
CA LEU A 167 -3.84 2.02 8.99
C LEU A 167 -4.12 3.16 9.99
N ASN A 168 -4.78 4.22 9.55
CA ASN A 168 -5.16 5.37 10.40
C ASN A 168 -6.20 5.04 11.49
N GLN A 169 -6.89 3.89 11.38
CA GLN A 169 -7.88 3.45 12.36
C GLN A 169 -7.27 2.55 13.45
N LEU A 170 -6.05 2.03 13.21
CA LEU A 170 -5.38 1.05 14.07
C LEU A 170 -4.43 1.68 15.07
N THR A 171 -3.87 2.84 14.75
CA THR A 171 -2.82 3.47 15.54
C THR A 171 -2.94 5.00 15.52
N THR A 172 -2.19 5.65 16.41
CA THR A 172 -2.03 7.10 16.44
C THR A 172 -0.99 7.53 15.40
N LYS A 173 -1.00 8.82 15.03
CA LYS A 173 -0.07 9.38 14.06
C LYS A 173 1.40 9.22 14.42
N ASP A 174 1.71 9.21 15.71
CA ASP A 174 3.08 9.09 16.25
C ASP A 174 3.66 7.68 16.10
N ARG A 175 2.84 6.68 15.75
CA ARG A 175 3.23 5.26 15.65
C ARG A 175 2.84 4.60 14.33
N VAL A 176 2.40 5.40 13.37
CA VAL A 176 2.00 4.90 12.05
C VAL A 176 3.18 4.26 11.33
N GLY A 177 4.39 4.80 11.50
CA GLY A 177 5.62 4.27 10.93
C GLY A 177 5.93 2.87 11.41
N ALA A 178 5.97 2.67 12.74
CA ALA A 178 6.24 1.36 13.33
C ALA A 178 5.20 0.30 12.92
N VAL A 179 3.91 0.66 12.87
CA VAL A 179 2.85 -0.26 12.43
C VAL A 179 2.98 -0.56 10.93
N SER A 180 3.26 0.45 10.10
CA SER A 180 3.48 0.28 8.66
C SER A 180 4.69 -0.62 8.37
N GLY A 181 5.83 -0.37 9.06
CA GLY A 181 7.03 -1.18 8.95
C GLY A 181 6.80 -2.64 9.35
N LEU A 182 6.06 -2.86 10.44
CA LEU A 182 5.68 -4.21 10.87
C LEU A 182 4.88 -4.94 9.78
N GLY A 183 3.86 -4.30 9.19
CA GLY A 183 3.06 -4.90 8.13
C GLY A 183 3.91 -5.31 6.92
N TRP A 184 4.68 -4.39 6.35
CA TRP A 184 5.58 -4.67 5.22
C TRP A 184 6.60 -5.77 5.54
N GLY A 185 7.23 -5.70 6.74
CA GLY A 185 8.18 -6.72 7.18
C GLY A 185 7.54 -8.10 7.31
N MET A 186 6.32 -8.18 7.86
CA MET A 186 5.55 -9.42 7.90
C MET A 186 5.24 -9.95 6.49
N GLY A 187 4.95 -9.09 5.52
CA GLY A 187 4.76 -9.47 4.12
C GLY A 187 6.00 -10.14 3.53
N TYR A 188 7.18 -9.55 3.70
CA TYR A 188 8.43 -10.16 3.26
C TYR A 188 8.67 -11.53 3.89
N LEU A 189 8.55 -11.63 5.22
CA LEU A 189 8.79 -12.87 5.95
C LEU A 189 7.75 -13.96 5.59
N GLY A 190 6.48 -13.58 5.46
CA GLY A 190 5.40 -14.49 5.07
C GLY A 190 5.60 -15.06 3.68
N GLY A 191 6.09 -14.25 2.74
CA GLY A 191 6.44 -14.69 1.39
C GLY A 191 7.54 -15.74 1.36
N ILE A 192 8.61 -15.52 2.15
CA ILE A 192 9.72 -16.47 2.23
C ILE A 192 9.28 -17.79 2.84
N VAL A 193 8.59 -17.73 3.98
CA VAL A 193 8.13 -18.95 4.66
C VAL A 193 7.24 -19.77 3.73
N LEU A 194 6.29 -19.13 3.05
CA LEU A 194 5.43 -19.81 2.08
C LEU A 194 6.23 -20.36 0.90
N MET A 195 7.16 -19.58 0.33
CA MET A 195 7.97 -20.02 -0.81
C MET A 195 8.81 -21.26 -0.47
N LEU A 196 9.46 -21.26 0.71
CA LEU A 196 10.23 -22.40 1.19
C LEU A 196 9.34 -23.63 1.42
N LEU A 197 8.16 -23.44 2.02
CA LEU A 197 7.19 -24.50 2.24
C LEU A 197 6.73 -25.11 0.91
N LEU A 198 6.42 -24.29 -0.09
CA LEU A 198 6.00 -24.77 -1.40
C LEU A 198 7.16 -25.45 -2.14
N TYR A 199 8.37 -24.88 -2.10
CA TYR A 199 9.53 -25.42 -2.79
C TYR A 199 9.88 -26.81 -2.26
N TYR A 200 10.12 -26.94 -0.96
CA TYR A 200 10.50 -28.23 -0.36
C TYR A 200 9.31 -29.20 -0.21
N GLY A 201 8.12 -28.65 0.02
CA GLY A 201 6.91 -29.46 0.22
C GLY A 201 6.33 -30.04 -1.06
N LEU A 202 6.34 -29.28 -2.16
CA LEU A 202 5.56 -29.60 -3.36
C LEU A 202 6.36 -29.54 -4.67
N ILE A 203 7.29 -28.58 -4.83
CA ILE A 203 7.85 -28.25 -6.16
C ILE A 203 9.13 -29.02 -6.46
N LYS A 204 10.04 -29.12 -5.48
CA LYS A 204 11.34 -29.79 -5.64
C LYS A 204 11.16 -31.28 -5.97
N GLU A 205 12.02 -31.81 -6.81
CA GLU A 205 12.11 -33.24 -7.04
C GLU A 205 12.36 -33.98 -5.71
N GLY A 206 11.59 -35.02 -5.43
CA GLY A 206 11.60 -35.70 -4.14
C GLY A 206 11.00 -34.87 -3.00
N ASN A 207 10.00 -34.02 -3.30
CA ASN A 207 9.32 -33.20 -2.32
C ASN A 207 8.71 -33.96 -1.15
N TRP A 208 8.55 -33.33 0.00
CA TRP A 208 8.13 -33.97 1.26
C TRP A 208 6.76 -34.65 1.19
N PHE A 209 5.83 -34.13 0.39
CA PHE A 209 4.47 -34.67 0.28
C PHE A 209 4.31 -35.69 -0.86
N GLY A 210 5.38 -35.99 -1.62
CA GLY A 210 5.36 -36.94 -2.72
C GLY A 210 4.41 -36.56 -3.86
N VAL A 211 4.14 -35.26 -4.05
CA VAL A 211 3.26 -34.77 -5.11
C VAL A 211 3.99 -34.88 -6.44
N SER A 212 3.34 -35.54 -7.42
CA SER A 212 3.87 -35.70 -8.77
C SER A 212 3.89 -34.37 -9.52
N ASP A 213 4.86 -34.22 -10.42
CA ASP A 213 4.95 -33.12 -11.39
C ASP A 213 4.10 -33.35 -12.65
N ALA A 214 3.52 -34.55 -12.79
CA ALA A 214 2.69 -34.89 -13.92
C ALA A 214 1.55 -33.89 -14.14
N ASN A 215 1.42 -33.38 -15.36
CA ASN A 215 0.45 -32.33 -15.73
C ASN A 215 0.54 -31.07 -14.85
N GLY A 216 1.73 -30.77 -14.31
CA GLY A 216 1.95 -29.62 -13.43
C GLY A 216 1.20 -29.71 -12.10
N LEU A 217 0.89 -30.92 -11.60
CA LEU A 217 0.07 -31.13 -10.40
C LEU A 217 0.71 -30.46 -9.17
N ASN A 218 2.03 -30.55 -9.02
CA ASN A 218 2.79 -29.92 -7.94
C ASN A 218 2.59 -28.38 -7.92
N ILE A 219 2.61 -27.71 -9.07
CA ILE A 219 2.36 -26.27 -9.18
C ILE A 219 0.89 -25.95 -8.92
N ARG A 220 -0.02 -26.75 -9.45
CA ARG A 220 -1.47 -26.57 -9.28
C ARG A 220 -1.88 -26.73 -7.82
N VAL A 221 -1.36 -27.72 -7.11
CA VAL A 221 -1.57 -27.90 -5.65
C VAL A 221 -0.96 -26.72 -4.88
N SER A 222 0.18 -26.18 -5.31
CA SER A 222 0.77 -24.98 -4.71
C SER A 222 -0.18 -23.79 -4.75
N MET A 223 -1.05 -23.66 -5.76
CA MET A 223 -2.05 -22.58 -5.84
C MET A 223 -3.13 -22.74 -4.76
N LEU A 224 -3.55 -23.96 -4.43
CA LEU A 224 -4.47 -24.22 -3.32
C LEU A 224 -3.85 -23.86 -1.97
N VAL A 225 -2.58 -24.22 -1.77
CA VAL A 225 -1.87 -23.86 -0.54
C VAL A 225 -1.71 -22.36 -0.43
N ALA A 226 -1.36 -21.66 -1.52
CA ALA A 226 -1.27 -20.20 -1.55
C ALA A 226 -2.61 -19.53 -1.26
N ALA A 227 -3.72 -20.05 -1.82
CA ALA A 227 -5.06 -19.58 -1.54
C ALA A 227 -5.45 -19.76 -0.06
N ALA A 228 -5.17 -20.93 0.51
CA ALA A 228 -5.40 -21.22 1.93
C ALA A 228 -4.55 -20.33 2.84
N TRP A 229 -3.27 -20.11 2.49
CA TRP A 229 -2.36 -19.21 3.22
C TRP A 229 -2.91 -17.80 3.33
N LEU A 230 -3.31 -17.20 2.20
CA LEU A 230 -3.92 -15.87 2.19
C LEU A 230 -5.24 -15.85 2.97
N GLY A 231 -6.12 -16.84 2.73
CA GLY A 231 -7.42 -16.91 3.37
C GLY A 231 -7.32 -17.01 4.89
N LEU A 232 -6.52 -17.95 5.41
CA LEU A 232 -6.33 -18.15 6.85
C LEU A 232 -5.65 -16.94 7.51
N SER A 233 -4.64 -16.36 6.86
CA SER A 233 -3.94 -15.17 7.38
C SER A 233 -4.83 -13.92 7.41
N ALA A 234 -5.83 -13.82 6.54
CA ALA A 234 -6.76 -12.69 6.50
C ALA A 234 -7.87 -12.79 7.57
N LEU A 235 -8.24 -14.00 8.01
CA LEU A 235 -9.34 -14.22 8.96
C LEU A 235 -9.23 -13.39 10.25
N PRO A 236 -8.07 -13.32 10.95
CA PRO A 236 -7.95 -12.56 12.18
C PRO A 236 -8.32 -11.08 12.01
N LEU A 237 -7.91 -10.45 10.91
CA LEU A 237 -8.25 -9.07 10.61
C LEU A 237 -9.75 -8.90 10.38
N LEU A 238 -10.33 -9.73 9.52
CA LEU A 238 -11.73 -9.63 9.13
C LEU A 238 -12.67 -9.87 10.33
N LEU A 239 -12.35 -10.84 11.20
CA LEU A 239 -13.13 -11.13 12.40
C LEU A 239 -12.98 -10.05 13.49
N SER A 240 -11.76 -9.56 13.72
CA SER A 240 -11.49 -8.56 14.77
C SER A 240 -12.13 -7.21 14.50
N GLN A 241 -12.19 -6.79 13.23
CA GLN A 241 -12.71 -5.49 12.83
C GLN A 241 -14.24 -5.50 12.58
N SER A 242 -14.80 -6.63 12.14
CA SER A 242 -16.24 -6.77 11.96
C SER A 242 -17.00 -6.59 13.28
N GLY A 243 -16.47 -7.11 14.40
CA GLY A 243 -17.04 -6.91 15.74
C GLY A 243 -17.00 -5.45 16.21
N ARG A 244 -15.94 -4.71 15.88
CA ARG A 244 -15.81 -3.28 16.23
C ARG A 244 -16.75 -2.39 15.44
N SER A 245 -16.89 -2.62 14.14
CA SER A 245 -17.83 -1.87 13.28
C SER A 245 -19.28 -2.11 13.69
N ALA A 246 -19.64 -3.34 14.07
CA ALA A 246 -20.95 -3.66 14.60
C ALA A 246 -21.23 -2.95 15.94
N ARG A 247 -20.26 -2.91 16.86
CA ARG A 247 -20.38 -2.16 18.14
C ARG A 247 -20.53 -0.66 17.93
N ARG A 248 -19.71 -0.06 17.02
CA ARG A 248 -19.81 1.37 16.68
C ARG A 248 -21.16 1.70 16.04
N ARG A 249 -21.70 0.83 15.18
CA ARG A 249 -23.02 1.00 14.57
C ARG A 249 -24.13 0.94 15.64
N ARG A 250 -24.07 -0.03 16.58
CA ARG A 250 -25.01 -0.13 17.70
C ARG A 250 -24.96 1.10 18.60
N ALA A 251 -23.75 1.59 18.93
CA ALA A 251 -23.58 2.81 19.72
C ALA A 251 -24.14 4.06 19.03
N ARG A 252 -23.96 4.20 17.71
CA ARG A 252 -24.55 5.32 16.93
C ARG A 252 -26.07 5.23 16.90
N LEU A 253 -26.65 4.04 16.72
CA LEU A 253 -28.09 3.83 16.74
C LEU A 253 -28.69 4.10 18.14
N ALA A 254 -28.00 3.70 19.19
CA ALA A 254 -28.40 4.01 20.57
C ALA A 254 -28.36 5.54 20.82
N HIS A 255 -27.31 6.23 20.38
CA HIS A 255 -27.20 7.70 20.52
C HIS A 255 -28.24 8.47 19.68
N SER A 256 -28.58 7.97 18.50
CA SER A 256 -29.65 8.58 17.70
C SER A 256 -31.03 8.35 18.29
N ALA A 257 -31.26 7.18 18.89
CA ALA A 257 -32.49 6.89 19.62
C ALA A 257 -32.66 7.79 20.86
N THR A 258 -31.56 7.97 21.63
CA THR A 258 -31.56 8.86 22.82
C THR A 258 -31.75 10.34 22.45
N ARG A 259 -31.17 10.78 21.34
CA ARG A 259 -31.39 12.15 20.81
C ARG A 259 -32.79 12.33 20.23
N GLY A 260 -33.37 11.31 19.61
CA GLY A 260 -34.77 11.30 19.17
C GLY A 260 -35.71 11.48 20.33
N SER A 261 -35.55 10.64 21.36
CA SER A 261 -36.41 10.74 22.57
C SER A 261 -36.26 12.07 23.35
N ALA A 262 -35.03 12.60 23.45
CA ALA A 262 -34.79 13.92 24.06
C ALA A 262 -35.38 15.09 23.24
N ARG A 263 -35.39 14.96 21.90
CA ARG A 263 -36.01 15.95 21.02
C ARG A 263 -37.56 15.87 21.08
N ASP A 264 -38.10 14.66 21.17
CA ASP A 264 -39.53 14.43 21.32
C ASP A 264 -40.03 14.90 22.72
N GLN A 265 -39.23 14.72 23.79
CA GLN A 265 -39.53 15.28 25.14
C GLN A 265 -39.45 16.82 25.14
N ALA A 266 -38.42 17.42 24.52
CA ALA A 266 -38.32 18.88 24.42
C ALA A 266 -39.42 19.49 23.51
N ALA A 267 -39.90 18.74 22.52
CA ALA A 267 -41.04 19.15 21.70
C ALA A 267 -42.38 19.02 22.42
N MET A 268 -42.52 18.12 23.43
CA MET A 268 -43.70 18.01 24.29
C MET A 268 -43.75 19.07 25.38
N GLU A 269 -42.62 19.66 25.77
CA GLU A 269 -42.53 20.74 26.76
C GLU A 269 -42.71 22.17 26.16
N SER A 270 -42.66 22.31 24.84
CA SER A 270 -42.88 23.56 24.14
C SER A 270 -44.18 23.52 23.30
N GLU A 271 -45.32 23.96 23.90
CA GLU A 271 -46.56 24.25 23.20
C GLU A 271 -46.53 25.65 22.54
N PRO A 272 -47.47 25.99 21.61
CA PRO A 272 -48.23 25.24 20.60
C PRO A 272 -48.17 25.83 19.19
N ALA A 273 -48.81 25.10 18.25
CA ALA A 273 -49.38 25.57 16.98
C ALA A 273 -48.42 25.95 15.88
N ASP A 274 -48.20 25.01 15.01
CA ASP A 274 -48.41 25.07 13.54
C ASP A 274 -47.88 23.76 12.92
N TRP A 275 -48.76 22.78 12.80
CA TRP A 275 -48.44 21.43 12.32
C TRP A 275 -48.32 21.29 10.79
N GLU A 276 -48.52 22.36 10.03
CA GLU A 276 -48.58 22.28 8.56
C GLU A 276 -47.22 22.40 7.83
N SER A 277 -46.12 22.74 8.50
CA SER A 277 -44.82 22.89 7.84
C SER A 277 -43.72 21.89 8.22
N ALA A 278 -44.03 20.89 9.03
CA ALA A 278 -43.08 19.85 9.40
C ALA A 278 -43.24 18.55 8.57
N SER A 279 -43.55 18.65 7.27
CA SER A 279 -43.47 17.52 6.35
C SER A 279 -42.05 17.25 5.92
N GLY A 280 -41.38 16.40 6.72
CA GLY A 280 -40.60 15.33 6.21
C GLY A 280 -39.20 15.56 5.78
N GLY A 281 -38.32 15.51 6.69
CA GLY A 281 -37.00 14.97 6.43
C GLY A 281 -36.98 13.46 6.56
N VAL A 282 -37.75 12.70 5.78
CA VAL A 282 -37.51 11.28 5.58
C VAL A 282 -36.11 11.15 4.95
N ALA A 283 -35.18 10.53 5.69
CA ALA A 283 -33.86 10.20 5.16
C ALA A 283 -34.06 9.47 3.83
N SER A 284 -33.83 10.17 2.73
CA SER A 284 -33.91 9.61 1.38
C SER A 284 -33.09 8.35 1.31
N PRO A 285 -33.64 7.21 0.82
CA PRO A 285 -32.84 6.00 0.60
C PRO A 285 -31.65 6.39 -0.27
N ALA A 286 -30.47 5.97 0.15
CA ALA A 286 -29.20 6.29 -0.51
C ALA A 286 -29.35 6.11 -2.02
N ARG A 287 -29.49 7.22 -2.74
CA ARG A 287 -29.64 7.25 -4.20
C ARG A 287 -28.48 6.44 -4.77
N ARG A 288 -28.74 5.42 -5.57
CA ARG A 288 -27.72 4.64 -6.28
C ARG A 288 -26.88 5.62 -7.09
N GLU A 289 -25.72 6.01 -6.54
CA GLU A 289 -24.84 6.95 -7.23
C GLU A 289 -24.33 6.30 -8.52
N SER A 290 -24.48 7.01 -9.62
CA SER A 290 -23.90 6.64 -10.91
C SER A 290 -22.37 6.59 -10.79
N VAL A 291 -21.75 5.65 -11.50
CA VAL A 291 -20.28 5.56 -11.63
C VAL A 291 -19.69 6.90 -12.12
N LEU A 292 -20.40 7.54 -13.07
CA LEU A 292 -20.00 8.83 -13.62
C LEU A 292 -19.94 9.95 -12.56
N SER A 293 -20.85 9.94 -11.57
CA SER A 293 -20.83 10.92 -10.48
C SER A 293 -19.61 10.73 -9.57
N SER A 294 -19.14 9.49 -9.39
CA SER A 294 -17.92 9.19 -8.63
C SER A 294 -16.67 9.72 -9.35
N TYR A 295 -16.55 9.55 -10.69
CA TYR A 295 -15.44 10.12 -11.45
C TYR A 295 -15.45 11.66 -11.49
N ARG A 296 -16.63 12.28 -11.62
CA ARG A 296 -16.76 13.74 -11.55
C ARG A 296 -16.33 14.28 -10.18
N ARG A 297 -16.60 13.55 -9.11
CA ARG A 297 -16.17 13.90 -7.76
C ARG A 297 -14.66 13.72 -7.60
N LEU A 298 -14.11 12.60 -8.07
CA LEU A 298 -12.68 12.34 -8.09
C LEU A 298 -11.91 13.46 -8.82
N TRP A 299 -12.43 13.89 -9.95
CA TRP A 299 -11.88 15.05 -10.68
C TRP A 299 -11.90 16.32 -9.83
N ARG A 300 -13.00 16.60 -9.14
CA ARG A 300 -13.05 17.75 -8.22
C ARG A 300 -12.05 17.62 -7.07
N THR A 301 -11.90 16.43 -6.49
CA THR A 301 -10.87 16.16 -5.47
C THR A 301 -9.47 16.44 -6.01
N LEU A 302 -9.14 15.98 -7.23
CA LEU A 302 -7.85 16.25 -7.87
C LEU A 302 -7.63 17.75 -8.10
N VAL A 303 -8.63 18.46 -8.60
CA VAL A 303 -8.56 19.92 -8.79
C VAL A 303 -8.45 20.65 -7.43
N GLY A 304 -9.16 20.19 -6.42
CA GLY A 304 -9.05 20.70 -5.05
C GLY A 304 -7.64 20.51 -4.49
N LEU A 305 -7.08 19.30 -4.60
CA LEU A 305 -5.70 18.99 -4.19
C LEU A 305 -4.68 19.84 -4.95
N TYR A 306 -4.87 20.03 -6.26
CA TYR A 306 -3.97 20.89 -7.04
C TYR A 306 -3.95 22.34 -6.55
N ARG A 307 -5.09 22.88 -6.12
CA ARG A 307 -5.22 24.27 -5.69
C ARG A 307 -4.83 24.50 -4.23
N SER A 308 -5.21 23.58 -3.35
CA SER A 308 -5.06 23.76 -1.90
C SER A 308 -3.86 23.00 -1.32
N HIS A 309 -3.50 21.85 -1.90
CA HIS A 309 -2.45 20.94 -1.39
C HIS A 309 -1.61 20.33 -2.51
N PRO A 310 -0.89 21.15 -3.30
CA PRO A 310 -0.10 20.66 -4.44
C PRO A 310 1.00 19.67 -4.02
N GLU A 311 1.45 19.72 -2.76
CA GLU A 311 2.43 18.78 -2.20
C GLU A 311 1.94 17.33 -2.23
N VAL A 312 0.65 17.07 -2.07
CA VAL A 312 0.07 15.72 -2.19
C VAL A 312 0.21 15.19 -3.61
N LEU A 313 -0.06 16.01 -4.61
CA LEU A 313 0.09 15.63 -6.02
C LEU A 313 1.55 15.41 -6.39
N TRP A 314 2.46 16.26 -5.92
CA TRP A 314 3.90 16.06 -6.11
C TRP A 314 4.36 14.77 -5.44
N PHE A 315 3.86 14.46 -4.25
CA PHE A 315 4.15 13.19 -3.59
C PHE A 315 3.62 12.00 -4.38
N LEU A 316 2.35 12.04 -4.84
CA LEU A 316 1.78 10.94 -5.65
C LEU A 316 2.59 10.71 -6.93
N LEU A 317 3.03 11.78 -7.61
CA LEU A 317 3.86 11.68 -8.80
C LEU A 317 5.25 11.12 -8.48
N ALA A 318 5.92 11.68 -7.47
CA ALA A 318 7.23 11.20 -7.03
C ALA A 318 7.16 9.71 -6.62
N ALA A 319 6.15 9.35 -5.81
CA ALA A 319 5.92 7.99 -5.35
C ALA A 319 5.63 7.03 -6.50
N ALA A 320 4.86 7.43 -7.50
CA ALA A 320 4.62 6.61 -8.68
C ALA A 320 5.93 6.25 -9.40
N ILE A 321 6.80 7.23 -9.56
CA ILE A 321 8.07 7.06 -10.31
C ILE A 321 9.07 6.25 -9.50
N TYR A 322 9.39 6.62 -8.25
CA TYR A 322 10.41 5.87 -7.52
C TYR A 322 9.95 4.45 -7.15
N ARG A 323 8.64 4.22 -6.90
CA ARG A 323 8.11 2.86 -6.66
C ARG A 323 8.27 1.96 -7.88
N ASP A 324 8.15 2.49 -9.08
CA ASP A 324 8.44 1.73 -10.29
C ASP A 324 9.93 1.40 -10.38
N GLY A 325 10.82 2.36 -10.02
CA GLY A 325 12.26 2.09 -9.86
C GLY A 325 12.54 1.01 -8.82
N LEU A 326 11.85 1.01 -7.65
CA LEU A 326 11.97 -0.04 -6.65
C LEU A 326 11.53 -1.42 -7.18
N ALA A 327 10.45 -1.46 -7.96
CA ALA A 327 10.02 -2.69 -8.63
C ALA A 327 11.07 -3.17 -9.64
N GLY A 328 11.70 -2.25 -10.37
CA GLY A 328 12.80 -2.53 -11.29
C GLY A 328 14.00 -3.17 -10.59
N VAL A 329 14.38 -2.71 -9.39
CA VAL A 329 15.46 -3.31 -8.60
C VAL A 329 15.20 -4.80 -8.34
N PHE A 330 13.99 -5.17 -7.94
CA PHE A 330 13.63 -6.57 -7.72
C PHE A 330 13.55 -7.38 -9.02
N THR A 331 12.95 -6.79 -10.05
CA THR A 331 12.75 -7.48 -11.33
C THR A 331 14.06 -7.81 -12.03
N TYR A 332 14.97 -6.84 -12.07
CA TYR A 332 16.23 -6.96 -12.83
C TYR A 332 17.42 -7.39 -11.97
N GLY A 333 17.33 -7.33 -10.64
CA GLY A 333 18.41 -7.68 -9.74
C GLY A 333 18.94 -9.10 -9.94
N GLY A 334 18.07 -10.08 -10.07
CA GLY A 334 18.46 -11.48 -10.33
C GLY A 334 19.07 -11.67 -11.72
N ILE A 335 18.60 -10.93 -12.74
CA ILE A 335 19.16 -10.95 -14.09
C ILE A 335 20.58 -10.41 -14.07
N ILE A 336 20.79 -9.27 -13.44
CA ILE A 336 22.12 -8.62 -13.31
C ILE A 336 23.07 -9.52 -12.51
N ALA A 337 22.64 -10.11 -11.40
CA ALA A 337 23.43 -11.04 -10.60
C ALA A 337 23.96 -12.20 -11.45
N LYS A 338 23.10 -12.78 -12.29
CA LYS A 338 23.45 -13.92 -13.14
C LYS A 338 24.30 -13.49 -14.34
N SER A 339 23.88 -12.48 -15.10
CA SER A 339 24.51 -12.12 -16.37
C SER A 339 25.82 -11.34 -16.21
N THR A 340 25.97 -10.59 -15.11
CA THR A 340 27.12 -9.67 -14.92
C THR A 340 28.07 -10.18 -13.82
N PHE A 341 27.52 -10.69 -12.71
CA PHE A 341 28.35 -11.07 -11.56
C PHE A 341 28.61 -12.57 -11.44
N GLY A 342 28.18 -13.36 -12.42
CA GLY A 342 28.50 -14.79 -12.49
C GLY A 342 27.78 -15.67 -11.47
N PHE A 343 26.62 -15.23 -10.96
CA PHE A 343 25.80 -16.06 -10.07
C PHE A 343 25.28 -17.30 -10.79
N THR A 344 25.34 -18.43 -10.12
CA THR A 344 24.57 -19.61 -10.51
C THR A 344 23.09 -19.43 -10.23
N GLN A 345 22.25 -20.31 -10.75
CA GLN A 345 20.81 -20.26 -10.47
C GLN A 345 20.53 -20.43 -8.95
N ASP A 346 21.31 -21.27 -8.29
CA ASP A 346 21.20 -21.51 -6.85
C ASP A 346 21.64 -20.27 -6.05
N ASP A 347 22.71 -19.59 -6.47
CA ASP A 347 23.16 -18.34 -5.83
C ASP A 347 22.09 -17.26 -5.90
N VAL A 348 21.42 -17.09 -7.05
CA VAL A 348 20.31 -16.12 -7.20
C VAL A 348 19.18 -16.44 -6.25
N LEU A 349 18.85 -17.72 -6.07
CA LEU A 349 17.77 -18.16 -5.20
C LEU A 349 18.10 -17.94 -3.72
N VAL A 350 19.32 -18.31 -3.31
CA VAL A 350 19.81 -18.08 -1.94
C VAL A 350 19.90 -16.56 -1.65
N PHE A 351 20.42 -15.79 -2.60
CA PHE A 351 20.47 -14.32 -2.50
C PHE A 351 19.07 -13.73 -2.32
N ALA A 352 18.09 -14.14 -3.13
CA ALA A 352 16.73 -13.67 -3.04
C ALA A 352 16.11 -13.95 -1.66
N ILE A 353 16.33 -15.12 -1.09
CA ILE A 353 15.87 -15.48 0.26
C ILE A 353 16.51 -14.55 1.30
N VAL A 354 17.85 -14.44 1.30
CA VAL A 354 18.59 -13.62 2.28
C VAL A 354 18.22 -12.15 2.14
N ALA A 355 18.15 -11.62 0.91
CA ALA A 355 17.78 -10.25 0.63
C ALA A 355 16.37 -9.91 1.15
N ASN A 356 15.41 -10.80 0.98
CA ASN A 356 14.06 -10.61 1.51
C ASN A 356 14.00 -10.68 3.05
N VAL A 357 14.78 -11.58 3.68
CA VAL A 357 14.88 -11.62 5.15
C VAL A 357 15.45 -10.30 5.67
N VAL A 358 16.57 -9.85 5.09
CA VAL A 358 17.21 -8.58 5.46
C VAL A 358 16.26 -7.41 5.22
N ALA A 359 15.61 -7.34 4.06
CA ALA A 359 14.61 -6.31 3.74
C ALA A 359 13.46 -6.31 4.76
N GLY A 360 12.95 -7.48 5.15
CA GLY A 360 11.88 -7.62 6.14
C GLY A 360 12.29 -7.06 7.50
N VAL A 361 13.44 -7.49 8.03
CA VAL A 361 13.96 -7.03 9.33
C VAL A 361 14.25 -5.53 9.32
N VAL A 362 14.97 -5.04 8.30
CA VAL A 362 15.30 -3.62 8.17
C VAL A 362 14.03 -2.77 8.03
N THR A 363 13.01 -3.26 7.33
CA THR A 363 11.74 -2.54 7.19
C THR A 363 11.01 -2.41 8.53
N ILE A 364 11.00 -3.44 9.38
CA ILE A 364 10.43 -3.35 10.73
C ILE A 364 11.17 -2.29 11.55
N VAL A 365 12.51 -2.33 11.54
CA VAL A 365 13.34 -1.36 12.26
C VAL A 365 13.14 0.06 11.73
N SER A 366 13.08 0.21 10.40
CA SER A 366 12.88 1.53 9.76
C SER A 366 11.53 2.16 10.07
N GLY A 367 10.52 1.36 10.42
CA GLY A 367 9.25 1.87 10.90
C GLY A 367 9.36 2.72 12.17
N TYR A 368 10.27 2.34 13.08
CA TYR A 368 10.57 3.18 14.27
C TYR A 368 11.36 4.44 13.88
N LEU A 369 12.27 4.33 12.91
CA LEU A 369 12.98 5.50 12.37
C LEU A 369 12.02 6.47 11.67
N ASP A 370 10.99 5.96 11.00
CA ASP A 370 9.94 6.78 10.39
C ASP A 370 9.18 7.59 11.45
N ASP A 371 8.85 6.99 12.58
CA ASP A 371 8.18 7.69 13.68
C ASP A 371 9.09 8.75 14.34
N LEU A 372 10.41 8.53 14.38
CA LEU A 372 11.39 9.45 14.98
C LEU A 372 11.80 10.58 14.02
N LEU A 373 12.14 10.24 12.78
CA LEU A 373 12.74 11.16 11.81
C LEU A 373 11.72 11.78 10.86
N GLY A 374 10.55 11.16 10.73
CA GLY A 374 9.52 11.46 9.75
C GLY A 374 9.68 10.68 8.43
N PRO A 375 8.56 10.39 7.75
CA PRO A 375 8.55 9.51 6.57
C PRO A 375 9.34 10.07 5.38
N ARG A 376 9.34 11.38 5.19
CA ARG A 376 10.09 12.03 4.11
C ARG A 376 11.59 11.75 4.20
N ARG A 377 12.17 11.84 5.41
CA ARG A 377 13.61 11.60 5.60
C ARG A 377 13.95 10.13 5.39
N VAL A 378 13.09 9.21 5.83
CA VAL A 378 13.27 7.77 5.59
C VAL A 378 13.19 7.45 4.09
N ILE A 379 12.23 8.01 3.35
CA ILE A 379 12.13 7.84 1.89
C ILE A 379 13.40 8.36 1.21
N MET A 380 13.79 9.61 1.50
CA MET A 380 14.96 10.25 0.87
C MET A 380 16.26 9.51 1.18
N GLY A 381 16.46 9.10 2.44
CA GLY A 381 17.64 8.32 2.85
C GLY A 381 17.69 6.96 2.16
N SER A 382 16.57 6.26 2.09
CA SER A 382 16.47 4.98 1.38
C SER A 382 16.75 5.12 -0.11
N LEU A 383 16.16 6.13 -0.77
CA LEU A 383 16.41 6.40 -2.19
C LEU A 383 17.87 6.78 -2.45
N ALA A 384 18.49 7.56 -1.58
CA ALA A 384 19.90 7.92 -1.69
C ALA A 384 20.80 6.68 -1.60
N VAL A 385 20.57 5.79 -0.63
CA VAL A 385 21.31 4.53 -0.51
C VAL A 385 21.09 3.66 -1.75
N LEU A 386 19.84 3.52 -2.23
CA LEU A 386 19.51 2.75 -3.43
C LEU A 386 20.28 3.27 -4.66
N VAL A 387 20.30 4.58 -4.88
CA VAL A 387 21.03 5.21 -5.98
C VAL A 387 22.54 4.97 -5.86
N VAL A 388 23.11 5.21 -4.66
CA VAL A 388 24.56 5.02 -4.44
C VAL A 388 24.96 3.56 -4.62
N MET A 389 24.20 2.62 -4.03
CA MET A 389 24.51 1.19 -4.17
C MET A 389 24.36 0.72 -5.64
N SER A 390 23.35 1.19 -6.37
CA SER A 390 23.18 0.87 -7.79
C SER A 390 24.33 1.41 -8.64
N LEU A 391 24.79 2.63 -8.36
CA LEU A 391 25.96 3.22 -9.04
C LEU A 391 27.25 2.46 -8.71
N LEU A 392 27.43 2.01 -7.47
CA LEU A 392 28.57 1.16 -7.08
C LEU A 392 28.51 -0.21 -7.75
N ILE A 393 27.33 -0.83 -7.84
CA ILE A 393 27.13 -2.10 -8.59
C ILE A 393 27.49 -1.88 -10.08
N PHE A 394 27.10 -0.75 -10.66
CA PHE A 394 27.48 -0.42 -12.03
C PHE A 394 29.00 -0.22 -12.17
N ALA A 395 29.62 0.56 -11.30
CA ALA A 395 31.04 0.87 -11.36
C ALA A 395 31.95 -0.34 -11.09
N LEU A 396 31.48 -1.27 -10.26
CA LEU A 396 32.22 -2.48 -9.86
C LEU A 396 31.63 -3.74 -10.53
N HIS A 397 31.14 -3.61 -11.76
CA HIS A 397 30.50 -4.73 -12.48
C HIS A 397 31.42 -5.95 -12.70
N ASP A 398 32.75 -5.75 -12.72
CA ASP A 398 33.74 -6.83 -12.82
C ASP A 398 34.11 -7.44 -11.46
N GLY A 399 33.52 -6.97 -10.35
CA GLY A 399 33.92 -7.35 -8.98
C GLY A 399 33.47 -8.76 -8.56
N GLY A 400 32.78 -9.48 -9.40
CA GLY A 400 32.34 -10.86 -9.17
C GLY A 400 31.24 -11.01 -8.11
N PRO A 401 30.90 -12.25 -7.73
CA PRO A 401 29.73 -12.55 -6.88
C PRO A 401 29.75 -11.88 -5.50
N VAL A 402 30.90 -11.79 -4.85
CA VAL A 402 31.05 -11.23 -3.51
C VAL A 402 30.67 -9.73 -3.49
N THR A 403 31.04 -9.00 -4.55
CA THR A 403 30.67 -7.57 -4.69
C THR A 403 29.14 -7.40 -4.77
N PHE A 404 28.47 -8.24 -5.58
CA PHE A 404 27.01 -8.19 -5.69
C PHE A 404 26.34 -8.64 -4.38
N TRP A 405 26.88 -9.64 -3.67
CA TRP A 405 26.38 -10.02 -2.35
C TRP A 405 26.37 -8.83 -1.38
N ALA A 406 27.49 -8.13 -1.27
CA ALA A 406 27.61 -7.01 -0.33
C ALA A 406 26.71 -5.83 -0.71
N LEU A 407 26.84 -5.33 -1.95
CA LEU A 407 26.12 -4.14 -2.41
C LEU A 407 24.62 -4.41 -2.65
N GLY A 408 24.29 -5.58 -3.18
CA GLY A 408 22.92 -5.99 -3.45
C GLY A 408 22.08 -6.22 -2.18
N LEU A 409 22.68 -6.73 -1.09
CA LEU A 409 22.00 -6.83 0.21
C LEU A 409 21.70 -5.45 0.80
N LEU A 410 22.67 -4.53 0.76
CA LEU A 410 22.46 -3.15 1.20
C LEU A 410 21.37 -2.46 0.37
N LEU A 411 21.42 -2.63 -0.95
CA LEU A 411 20.40 -2.13 -1.86
C LEU A 411 19.02 -2.68 -1.52
N SER A 412 18.89 -4.00 -1.41
CA SER A 412 17.61 -4.66 -1.12
C SER A 412 17.04 -4.25 0.24
N SER A 413 17.90 -3.98 1.24
CA SER A 413 17.50 -3.56 2.58
C SER A 413 16.75 -2.23 2.61
N CYS A 414 16.95 -1.35 1.61
CA CYS A 414 16.36 -0.01 1.56
C CYS A 414 15.03 0.05 0.78
N VAL A 415 14.65 -1.01 0.07
CA VAL A 415 13.40 -1.02 -0.71
C VAL A 415 12.17 -1.03 0.19
N GLY A 416 12.16 -1.91 1.19
CA GLY A 416 11.06 -1.99 2.15
C GLY A 416 10.82 -0.72 2.95
N PRO A 417 11.86 -0.10 3.54
CA PRO A 417 11.76 1.20 4.19
C PRO A 417 11.14 2.29 3.32
N ALA A 418 11.58 2.43 2.07
CA ALA A 418 11.01 3.41 1.13
C ALA A 418 9.51 3.18 0.90
N GLN A 419 9.08 1.92 0.72
CA GLN A 419 7.68 1.57 0.50
C GLN A 419 6.82 1.76 1.76
N SER A 420 7.32 1.32 2.92
CA SER A 420 6.63 1.48 4.21
C SER A 420 6.44 2.96 4.56
N ALA A 421 7.49 3.76 4.44
CA ALA A 421 7.44 5.20 4.72
C ALA A 421 6.55 5.95 3.72
N SER A 422 6.44 5.50 2.46
CA SER A 422 5.51 6.06 1.48
C SER A 422 4.05 5.90 1.92
N ARG A 423 3.70 4.73 2.44
CA ARG A 423 2.37 4.46 3.01
C ARG A 423 2.11 5.34 4.23
N THR A 424 3.10 5.50 5.10
CA THR A 424 3.03 6.34 6.29
C THR A 424 2.90 7.81 5.95
N PHE A 425 3.63 8.28 4.95
CA PHE A 425 3.54 9.67 4.47
C PHE A 425 2.12 10.02 4.07
N LEU A 426 1.49 9.19 3.25
CA LEU A 426 0.08 9.36 2.88
C LEU A 426 -0.84 9.27 4.09
N ALA A 427 -0.68 8.25 4.94
CA ALA A 427 -1.53 8.05 6.10
C ALA A 427 -1.53 9.26 7.04
N ARG A 428 -0.40 9.98 7.15
CA ARG A 428 -0.30 11.22 7.95
C ARG A 428 -0.95 12.43 7.31
N LEU A 429 -1.01 12.49 5.97
CA LEU A 429 -1.59 13.59 5.22
C LEU A 429 -3.12 13.48 5.07
N ILE A 430 -3.64 12.26 4.95
CA ILE A 430 -5.04 12.03 4.57
C ILE A 430 -5.98 12.45 5.70
N PRO A 431 -7.05 13.23 5.38
CA PRO A 431 -8.15 13.51 6.31
C PRO A 431 -8.91 12.24 6.65
N LYS A 432 -9.44 12.16 7.87
CA LYS A 432 -10.26 11.01 8.29
C LYS A 432 -11.48 10.85 7.39
N GLY A 433 -11.69 9.65 6.89
CA GLY A 433 -12.86 9.29 6.06
C GLY A 433 -12.63 9.43 4.54
N ARG A 434 -11.39 9.74 4.11
CA ARG A 434 -10.99 9.79 2.69
C ARG A 434 -9.81 8.86 2.38
N GLU A 435 -9.51 7.95 3.28
CA GLU A 435 -8.35 7.08 3.19
C GLU A 435 -8.36 6.21 1.92
N GLY A 436 -9.48 5.57 1.61
CA GLY A 436 -9.60 4.73 0.42
C GLY A 436 -9.55 5.52 -0.89
N GLU A 437 -10.09 6.75 -0.93
CA GLU A 437 -9.99 7.62 -2.10
C GLU A 437 -8.52 7.94 -2.43
N ILE A 438 -7.75 8.39 -1.45
CA ILE A 438 -6.35 8.81 -1.66
C ILE A 438 -5.42 7.61 -1.88
N PHE A 439 -5.60 6.50 -1.14
CA PHE A 439 -4.85 5.26 -1.43
C PHE A 439 -5.24 4.66 -2.78
N GLY A 440 -6.48 4.85 -3.24
CA GLY A 440 -6.91 4.51 -4.59
C GLY A 440 -6.17 5.32 -5.65
N LEU A 441 -6.01 6.65 -5.46
CA LEU A 441 -5.20 7.51 -6.32
C LEU A 441 -3.72 7.07 -6.32
N TYR A 442 -3.18 6.71 -5.16
CA TYR A 442 -1.82 6.20 -5.03
C TYR A 442 -1.59 4.89 -5.79
N ALA A 443 -2.55 3.98 -5.77
CA ALA A 443 -2.52 2.76 -6.59
C ALA A 443 -2.60 3.09 -8.09
N THR A 444 -3.50 3.99 -8.48
CA THR A 444 -3.67 4.43 -9.87
C THR A 444 -2.41 5.07 -10.44
N THR A 445 -1.81 6.02 -9.72
CA THR A 445 -0.58 6.69 -10.17
C THR A 445 0.59 5.72 -10.28
N GLY A 446 0.70 4.77 -9.34
CA GLY A 446 1.70 3.70 -9.40
C GLY A 446 1.54 2.82 -10.65
N ARG A 447 0.31 2.43 -10.99
CA ARG A 447 0.04 1.64 -12.21
C ARG A 447 0.28 2.45 -13.49
N ALA A 448 -0.02 3.75 -13.48
CA ALA A 448 0.23 4.60 -14.64
C ALA A 448 1.73 4.78 -14.91
N ALA A 449 2.59 4.69 -13.92
CA ALA A 449 4.05 4.82 -14.05
C ALA A 449 4.78 3.49 -14.29
N SER A 450 4.12 2.32 -14.14
CA SER A 450 4.77 1.00 -14.07
C SER A 450 5.49 0.52 -15.35
N PHE A 451 5.49 1.31 -16.40
CA PHE A 451 6.25 1.05 -17.62
C PHE A 451 7.63 1.74 -17.64
N LEU A 452 7.90 2.67 -16.73
CA LEU A 452 9.04 3.57 -16.82
C LEU A 452 10.37 2.84 -16.53
N ALA A 453 10.42 2.00 -15.49
CA ALA A 453 11.63 1.25 -15.16
C ALA A 453 11.99 0.23 -16.25
N PRO A 454 11.06 -0.60 -16.78
CA PRO A 454 11.36 -1.46 -17.93
C PRO A 454 11.84 -0.70 -19.16
N ALA A 455 11.19 0.43 -19.49
CA ALA A 455 11.56 1.24 -20.62
C ALA A 455 12.98 1.82 -20.46
N MET A 456 13.27 2.42 -19.31
CA MET A 456 14.58 3.02 -19.05
C MET A 456 15.69 1.97 -18.92
N TYR A 457 15.40 0.78 -18.39
CA TYR A 457 16.31 -0.36 -18.38
C TYR A 457 16.72 -0.74 -19.81
N GLY A 458 15.75 -0.90 -20.71
CA GLY A 458 16.00 -1.21 -22.11
C GLY A 458 16.76 -0.10 -22.87
N VAL A 459 16.38 1.18 -22.67
CA VAL A 459 17.05 2.34 -23.25
C VAL A 459 18.52 2.42 -22.80
N ALA A 460 18.79 2.16 -21.52
CA ALA A 460 20.14 2.19 -20.99
C ALA A 460 21.01 1.07 -21.61
N ILE A 461 20.49 -0.15 -21.75
CA ILE A 461 21.20 -1.24 -22.43
C ILE A 461 21.47 -0.87 -23.90
N TRP A 462 20.46 -0.34 -24.59
CA TRP A 462 20.61 0.09 -25.96
C TRP A 462 21.71 1.17 -26.09
N GLY A 463 21.72 2.16 -25.21
CA GLY A 463 22.80 3.19 -25.18
C GLY A 463 24.15 2.60 -24.83
N GLY A 464 24.23 1.70 -23.86
CA GLY A 464 25.48 1.00 -23.49
C GLY A 464 26.06 0.17 -24.62
N ALA A 465 25.21 -0.40 -25.48
CA ALA A 465 25.66 -1.19 -26.62
C ALA A 465 26.49 -0.39 -27.64
N PHE A 466 26.34 0.93 -27.72
CA PHE A 466 27.19 1.80 -28.52
C PHE A 466 28.58 2.07 -27.91
N VAL A 467 28.70 1.86 -26.58
CA VAL A 467 29.93 2.18 -25.83
C VAL A 467 30.81 0.94 -25.64
N VAL A 468 30.18 -0.16 -25.16
CA VAL A 468 30.91 -1.40 -24.79
C VAL A 468 30.62 -2.59 -25.72
N GLY A 469 29.75 -2.43 -26.71
CA GLY A 469 29.32 -3.53 -27.56
C GLY A 469 28.04 -4.19 -27.04
N LYS A 470 27.35 -4.93 -27.93
CA LYS A 470 26.03 -5.52 -27.61
C LYS A 470 26.10 -6.63 -26.55
N ASP A 471 27.18 -7.39 -26.58
CA ASP A 471 27.32 -8.58 -25.71
C ASP A 471 27.65 -8.21 -24.26
N GLU A 472 28.25 -7.06 -24.02
CA GLU A 472 28.67 -6.57 -22.71
C GLU A 472 27.72 -5.52 -22.12
N ALA A 473 26.73 -5.02 -22.85
CA ALA A 473 25.89 -3.89 -22.44
C ALA A 473 24.86 -4.24 -21.35
N GLY A 474 24.72 -5.50 -20.94
CA GLY A 474 23.69 -5.94 -20.02
C GLY A 474 23.64 -5.16 -18.69
N TYR A 475 24.80 -4.88 -18.09
CA TYR A 475 24.91 -4.15 -16.83
C TYR A 475 24.52 -2.66 -16.93
N TRP A 476 24.51 -2.07 -18.14
CA TRP A 476 24.04 -0.69 -18.34
C TRP A 476 22.58 -0.49 -17.96
N GLY A 477 21.78 -1.55 -17.98
CA GLY A 477 20.41 -1.49 -17.51
C GLY A 477 20.25 -0.95 -16.08
N ILE A 478 21.29 -1.11 -15.24
CA ILE A 478 21.34 -0.53 -13.89
C ILE A 478 21.16 1.00 -13.93
N LEU A 479 21.81 1.67 -14.89
CA LEU A 479 21.71 3.13 -15.03
C LEU A 479 20.30 3.58 -15.39
N GLY A 480 19.54 2.77 -16.13
CA GLY A 480 18.13 3.04 -16.40
C GLY A 480 17.29 3.05 -15.12
N ILE A 481 17.53 2.08 -14.23
CA ILE A 481 16.86 2.03 -12.91
C ILE A 481 17.29 3.23 -12.05
N VAL A 482 18.59 3.54 -12.02
CA VAL A 482 19.13 4.70 -11.30
C VAL A 482 18.46 5.99 -11.75
N LEU A 483 18.28 6.18 -13.07
CA LEU A 483 17.62 7.37 -13.61
C LEU A 483 16.19 7.52 -13.08
N VAL A 484 15.42 6.43 -13.03
CA VAL A 484 14.06 6.43 -12.50
C VAL A 484 14.05 6.75 -10.99
N LEU A 485 14.96 6.15 -10.21
CA LEU A 485 15.10 6.43 -8.78
C LEU A 485 15.49 7.88 -8.51
N VAL A 486 16.46 8.42 -9.27
CA VAL A 486 16.91 9.82 -9.16
C VAL A 486 15.78 10.78 -9.54
N LEU A 487 15.05 10.51 -10.62
CA LEU A 487 13.91 11.33 -11.02
C LEU A 487 12.85 11.37 -9.90
N GLY A 488 12.50 10.21 -9.33
CA GLY A 488 11.59 10.13 -8.19
C GLY A 488 12.12 10.89 -6.97
N MET A 489 13.42 10.78 -6.67
CA MET A 489 14.08 11.48 -5.57
C MET A 489 14.08 13.00 -5.77
N VAL A 490 14.35 13.48 -6.99
CA VAL A 490 14.33 14.92 -7.33
C VAL A 490 12.91 15.50 -7.18
N LEU A 491 11.90 14.77 -7.64
CA LEU A 491 10.50 15.19 -7.44
C LEU A 491 10.13 15.22 -5.96
N MET A 492 10.66 14.29 -5.16
CA MET A 492 10.44 14.24 -3.72
C MET A 492 11.06 15.44 -3.00
N LEU A 493 12.06 16.13 -3.56
CA LEU A 493 12.59 17.39 -3.00
C LEU A 493 11.55 18.51 -2.95
N ARG A 494 10.58 18.51 -3.89
CA ARG A 494 9.49 19.49 -3.93
C ARG A 494 8.37 19.20 -2.92
N VAL A 495 8.40 18.03 -2.29
CA VAL A 495 7.41 17.60 -1.31
C VAL A 495 7.84 18.08 0.07
N SER A 496 7.03 18.89 0.73
CA SER A 496 7.27 19.34 2.11
C SER A 496 6.89 18.26 3.12
N ASP A 497 7.50 18.29 4.32
CA ASP A 497 7.04 17.46 5.43
C ASP A 497 5.59 17.83 5.79
N PRO A 498 4.73 16.86 6.10
CA PRO A 498 3.35 17.13 6.44
C PRO A 498 3.26 17.94 7.74
N LYS A 499 3.08 19.25 7.62
CA LYS A 499 2.83 20.18 8.73
C LYS A 499 1.32 20.29 8.98
N GLY A 500 0.72 19.29 9.60
CA GLY A 500 -0.69 19.34 9.95
C GLY A 500 -1.63 18.56 9.02
N HIS A 501 -2.93 18.59 9.32
CA HIS A 501 -3.98 17.95 8.54
C HIS A 501 -4.34 18.79 7.31
N ILE A 502 -4.69 18.13 6.22
CA ILE A 502 -5.52 18.72 5.16
C ILE A 502 -6.91 18.96 5.77
N THR A 503 -7.19 20.19 6.17
CA THR A 503 -8.46 20.56 6.81
C THR A 503 -9.53 20.97 5.81
N ASP A 504 -9.16 21.42 4.60
CA ASP A 504 -10.03 22.12 3.67
C ASP A 504 -10.15 21.42 2.31
N LEU A 505 -10.83 20.26 2.30
CA LEU A 505 -11.25 19.60 1.07
C LEU A 505 -12.79 19.52 0.94
N ASP A 506 -13.52 20.56 1.44
CA ASP A 506 -14.96 20.67 1.26
C ASP A 506 -15.34 21.26 -0.10
#